data_e2cea87208a8128d5be4b38d79bb9993
#
_entry.id   e2cea87208a8128d5be4b38d79bb9993
#
_cell.length_a   1.000
_cell.length_b   1.000
_cell.length_c   1.000
_cell.angle_alpha   90.00
_cell.angle_beta   90.00
_cell.angle_gamma   90.00
#
_symmetry.space_group_name_H-M   'P 1'
#
loop_
_entity.id
_entity.type
_entity.pdbx_description
1 polymer ?
#
loop_
_entity_poly.entity_id
_entity_poly.type
_entity_poly.pdbx_seq_one_letter_code
_entity_poly.pdbx_strand_id
1 'polypeptide(L)'
;MRGRLMLWHSALLLALTIGMVVAPAAAGKKPSPPAKGGKHVLLVDDDKAQCKKADFTTIQAAVDAASAGSTILVCAGTYQESVTITKDDLRIRAKGTPGAVVLDGMGETLLAGFYIQNASGNLIKGFRIQNFHEAGILLDNGDGNRIRKNVTTGAHHDGIELRHGSAGNRIEHNLSIDNLASNACGIQIRDAGSTGNVVRNNVSRNNNWGIRVGLAATDNRVFHNRTTSNRAFGILDFSGGDGTRIVANRAFGNPTGISIQGSTGVRVARNHAFGNTLDLQWDGTGSNTFRNNHCDTSSPPGLCH
;
A
#
# COMPACT_ATOMS: atom_id res chain seq x y z
N MET A 1 70.08 -26.79 -15.03
CA MET A 1 70.00 -27.96 -15.91
C MET A 1 68.61 -28.03 -16.53
N ARG A 2 68.57 -28.01 -17.90
CA ARG A 2 67.50 -28.44 -18.80
C ARG A 2 66.15 -27.78 -18.58
N GLY A 3 65.60 -26.90 -19.40
CA GLY A 3 65.67 -26.74 -20.89
C GLY A 3 64.55 -27.54 -21.56
N ARG A 4 63.46 -26.87 -22.01
CA ARG A 4 62.57 -27.25 -23.12
C ARG A 4 61.56 -26.12 -23.32
N LEU A 5 61.69 -25.41 -24.34
CA LEU A 5 61.34 -25.49 -25.77
C LEU A 5 59.89 -25.13 -26.05
N MET A 6 59.72 -23.95 -26.66
CA MET A 6 58.52 -23.43 -27.33
C MET A 6 58.07 -24.32 -28.48
N LEU A 7 56.79 -24.46 -28.68
CA LEU A 7 56.18 -24.83 -29.94
C LEU A 7 55.06 -23.85 -30.28
N TRP A 8 55.30 -23.06 -31.31
CA TRP A 8 54.34 -22.20 -31.98
C TRP A 8 53.45 -23.06 -32.88
N HIS A 9 52.14 -22.95 -32.78
CA HIS A 9 51.22 -23.42 -33.81
C HIS A 9 50.45 -22.20 -34.33
N SER A 10 50.78 -21.86 -35.58
CA SER A 10 50.08 -20.90 -36.41
C SER A 10 48.73 -21.46 -36.83
N ALA A 11 47.63 -20.87 -36.40
CA ALA A 11 46.31 -21.20 -36.91
C ALA A 11 45.96 -20.18 -38.02
N LEU A 12 45.72 -20.73 -39.20
CA LEU A 12 45.31 -20.07 -40.43
C LEU A 12 43.84 -19.62 -40.30
N LEU A 13 43.59 -18.30 -40.32
CA LEU A 13 42.24 -17.73 -40.36
C LEU A 13 41.73 -17.80 -41.80
N LEU A 14 40.75 -18.66 -42.04
CA LEU A 14 39.95 -18.69 -43.26
C LEU A 14 38.74 -17.69 -43.08
N ALA A 15 38.80 -16.56 -43.78
CA ALA A 15 37.73 -15.60 -43.81
C ALA A 15 36.61 -16.05 -44.74
N LEU A 16 35.47 -16.47 -44.15
CA LEU A 16 34.27 -16.81 -44.90
C LEU A 16 33.41 -15.55 -44.99
N THR A 17 33.36 -14.88 -46.14
CA THR A 17 32.46 -13.74 -46.42
C THR A 17 31.09 -14.28 -46.74
N ILE A 18 30.18 -14.19 -45.72
CA ILE A 18 28.76 -14.43 -45.93
C ILE A 18 28.13 -13.12 -46.42
N GLY A 19 27.73 -13.09 -47.69
CA GLY A 19 26.99 -11.98 -48.25
C GLY A 19 25.58 -11.88 -47.60
N MET A 20 25.38 -10.86 -46.78
CA MET A 20 24.02 -10.53 -46.27
C MET A 20 23.22 -9.90 -47.41
N VAL A 21 22.25 -10.63 -47.92
CA VAL A 21 21.17 -10.06 -48.72
C VAL A 21 20.25 -9.29 -47.79
N VAL A 22 20.32 -7.96 -47.81
CA VAL A 22 19.39 -7.10 -47.06
C VAL A 22 18.08 -7.06 -47.86
N ALA A 23 17.07 -7.76 -47.38
CA ALA A 23 15.70 -7.61 -47.86
C ALA A 23 15.18 -6.21 -47.50
N PRO A 24 14.41 -5.53 -48.40
CA PRO A 24 13.84 -4.23 -48.09
C PRO A 24 12.87 -4.35 -46.90
N ALA A 25 13.10 -3.52 -45.87
CA ALA A 25 12.19 -3.42 -44.74
C ALA A 25 10.79 -3.07 -45.20
N ALA A 26 9.83 -3.95 -44.94
CA ALA A 26 8.41 -3.65 -45.14
C ALA A 26 8.08 -2.39 -44.30
N ALA A 27 7.51 -1.38 -44.96
CA ALA A 27 7.06 -0.15 -44.32
C ALA A 27 6.08 -0.50 -43.21
N GLY A 28 6.58 -0.45 -41.97
CA GLY A 28 5.78 -0.70 -40.76
C GLY A 28 4.63 0.30 -40.72
N LYS A 29 3.38 -0.18 -40.72
CA LYS A 29 2.23 0.64 -40.37
C LYS A 29 2.55 1.39 -39.09
N LYS A 30 2.52 2.74 -39.16
CA LYS A 30 2.56 3.59 -37.97
C LYS A 30 1.57 3.03 -36.94
N PRO A 31 1.95 2.79 -35.69
CA PRO A 31 0.97 2.36 -34.69
C PRO A 31 -0.14 3.40 -34.64
N SER A 32 -1.38 2.93 -34.79
CA SER A 32 -2.55 3.78 -34.63
C SER A 32 -2.49 4.42 -33.24
N PRO A 33 -2.80 5.73 -33.11
CA PRO A 33 -2.90 6.34 -31.80
C PRO A 33 -3.89 5.51 -30.98
N PRO A 34 -3.63 5.30 -29.65
CA PRO A 34 -4.53 4.54 -28.81
C PRO A 34 -5.92 5.15 -28.96
N ALA A 35 -6.90 4.32 -29.26
CA ALA A 35 -8.30 4.72 -29.31
C ALA A 35 -8.57 5.50 -28.02
N LYS A 36 -9.15 6.70 -28.12
CA LYS A 36 -9.63 7.47 -26.97
C LYS A 36 -10.61 6.57 -26.24
N GLY A 37 -10.10 5.89 -25.19
CA GLY A 37 -10.87 4.92 -24.43
C GLY A 37 -12.08 5.63 -23.84
N GLY A 38 -13.25 5.37 -24.35
CA GLY A 38 -14.48 5.73 -23.68
C GLY A 38 -14.41 5.17 -22.27
N LYS A 39 -14.82 5.94 -21.26
CA LYS A 39 -14.87 5.45 -19.88
C LYS A 39 -15.85 4.26 -19.86
N HIS A 40 -15.32 3.06 -20.01
CA HIS A 40 -16.12 1.86 -19.88
C HIS A 40 -16.46 1.65 -18.43
N VAL A 41 -17.74 1.54 -18.15
CA VAL A 41 -18.23 1.09 -16.84
C VAL A 41 -18.49 -0.40 -16.97
N LEU A 42 -17.74 -1.20 -16.20
CA LEU A 42 -17.91 -2.65 -16.11
C LEU A 42 -18.66 -2.95 -14.80
N LEU A 43 -19.66 -3.79 -14.89
CA LEU A 43 -20.51 -4.14 -13.75
C LEU A 43 -20.20 -5.58 -13.32
N VAL A 44 -19.96 -5.75 -12.01
CA VAL A 44 -19.64 -7.06 -11.40
C VAL A 44 -20.72 -7.43 -10.39
N ASP A 45 -21.18 -8.69 -10.44
CA ASP A 45 -22.10 -9.25 -9.45
C ASP A 45 -21.89 -10.77 -9.39
N ASP A 46 -21.58 -11.31 -8.22
CA ASP A 46 -21.18 -12.69 -8.00
C ASP A 46 -22.24 -13.71 -8.43
N ASP A 47 -23.52 -13.42 -8.18
CA ASP A 47 -24.66 -14.29 -8.52
C ASP A 47 -25.68 -13.64 -9.47
N LYS A 48 -25.45 -12.37 -9.88
CA LYS A 48 -26.35 -11.55 -10.70
C LYS A 48 -27.72 -11.28 -10.06
N ALA A 49 -27.85 -11.43 -8.76
CA ALA A 49 -29.10 -11.17 -8.06
C ALA A 49 -29.34 -9.66 -7.86
N GLN A 50 -28.31 -8.93 -7.44
CA GLN A 50 -28.39 -7.50 -7.15
C GLN A 50 -28.22 -6.64 -8.42
N CYS A 51 -27.46 -7.14 -9.38
CA CYS A 51 -27.19 -6.48 -10.65
C CYS A 51 -27.39 -7.45 -11.84
N LYS A 52 -28.64 -7.72 -12.20
CA LYS A 52 -29.02 -8.70 -13.25
C LYS A 52 -28.29 -8.55 -14.60
N LYS A 53 -27.79 -7.34 -14.89
CA LYS A 53 -27.06 -7.02 -16.14
C LYS A 53 -25.55 -6.94 -15.89
N ALA A 54 -25.03 -7.61 -14.85
CA ALA A 54 -23.60 -7.64 -14.60
C ALA A 54 -22.84 -8.29 -15.77
N ASP A 55 -21.75 -7.65 -16.16
CA ASP A 55 -20.85 -8.10 -17.22
C ASP A 55 -20.01 -9.29 -16.75
N PHE A 56 -19.64 -9.28 -15.48
CA PHE A 56 -18.73 -10.26 -14.85
C PHE A 56 -19.28 -10.76 -13.52
N THR A 57 -18.87 -11.97 -13.14
CA THR A 57 -19.19 -12.56 -11.83
C THR A 57 -18.02 -12.46 -10.85
N THR A 58 -16.81 -12.09 -11.31
CA THR A 58 -15.64 -11.88 -10.45
C THR A 58 -15.04 -10.50 -10.71
N ILE A 59 -14.43 -9.91 -9.68
CA ILE A 59 -13.77 -8.61 -9.79
C ILE A 59 -12.51 -8.75 -10.64
N GLN A 60 -11.76 -9.86 -10.49
CA GLN A 60 -10.55 -10.11 -11.28
C GLN A 60 -10.86 -10.12 -12.78
N ALA A 61 -11.90 -10.82 -13.22
CA ALA A 61 -12.27 -10.87 -14.64
C ALA A 61 -12.60 -9.46 -15.21
N ALA A 62 -13.25 -8.62 -14.40
CA ALA A 62 -13.51 -7.23 -14.80
C ALA A 62 -12.22 -6.40 -14.85
N VAL A 63 -11.27 -6.59 -13.92
CA VAL A 63 -9.94 -5.95 -13.95
C VAL A 63 -9.17 -6.39 -15.18
N ASP A 64 -9.22 -7.68 -15.55
CA ASP A 64 -8.52 -8.21 -16.72
C ASP A 64 -9.08 -7.66 -18.03
N ALA A 65 -10.39 -7.46 -18.11
CA ALA A 65 -11.08 -6.88 -19.27
C ALA A 65 -10.97 -5.36 -19.36
N ALA A 66 -10.67 -4.67 -18.24
CA ALA A 66 -10.65 -3.22 -18.16
C ALA A 66 -9.49 -2.60 -18.93
N SER A 67 -9.72 -1.46 -19.56
CA SER A 67 -8.68 -0.55 -20.06
C SER A 67 -8.37 0.52 -19.02
N ALA A 68 -7.20 1.15 -19.12
CA ALA A 68 -6.85 2.29 -18.26
C ALA A 68 -7.95 3.37 -18.26
N GLY A 69 -8.27 3.91 -17.10
CA GLY A 69 -9.36 4.89 -16.93
C GLY A 69 -10.76 4.27 -16.76
N SER A 70 -10.91 2.96 -16.88
CA SER A 70 -12.20 2.27 -16.70
C SER A 70 -12.70 2.37 -15.24
N THR A 71 -14.01 2.30 -15.10
CA THR A 71 -14.69 2.19 -13.83
C THR A 71 -15.29 0.79 -13.68
N ILE A 72 -14.94 0.11 -12.62
CA ILE A 72 -15.50 -1.19 -12.23
C ILE A 72 -16.43 -0.96 -11.05
N LEU A 73 -17.73 -1.21 -11.24
CA LEU A 73 -18.74 -1.13 -10.19
C LEU A 73 -19.06 -2.54 -9.72
N VAL A 74 -18.82 -2.79 -8.44
CA VAL A 74 -19.04 -4.10 -7.82
C VAL A 74 -20.30 -4.04 -6.99
N CYS A 75 -21.28 -4.88 -7.32
CA CYS A 75 -22.56 -4.98 -6.63
C CYS A 75 -22.43 -5.73 -5.31
N ALA A 76 -23.42 -5.60 -4.44
CA ALA A 76 -23.43 -6.28 -3.14
C ALA A 76 -23.27 -7.79 -3.33
N GLY A 77 -22.47 -8.41 -2.47
CA GLY A 77 -22.14 -9.83 -2.54
C GLY A 77 -20.87 -10.15 -1.77
N THR A 78 -20.50 -11.43 -1.74
CA THR A 78 -19.27 -11.92 -1.10
C THR A 78 -18.39 -12.57 -2.15
N TYR A 79 -17.26 -11.92 -2.41
CA TYR A 79 -16.29 -12.30 -3.41
C TYR A 79 -15.11 -13.00 -2.73
N GLN A 80 -14.97 -14.29 -2.98
CA GLN A 80 -13.87 -15.10 -2.45
C GLN A 80 -12.72 -15.13 -3.44
N GLU A 81 -12.04 -14.01 -3.58
CA GLU A 81 -10.95 -13.85 -4.56
C GLU A 81 -9.87 -12.88 -4.06
N SER A 82 -8.68 -13.02 -4.59
CA SER A 82 -7.59 -12.04 -4.52
C SER A 82 -7.53 -11.30 -5.83
N VAL A 83 -7.61 -9.97 -5.80
CA VAL A 83 -7.69 -9.14 -6.99
C VAL A 83 -6.34 -8.48 -7.26
N THR A 84 -5.62 -8.95 -8.28
CA THR A 84 -4.35 -8.37 -8.72
C THR A 84 -4.57 -7.28 -9.76
N ILE A 85 -4.00 -6.11 -9.50
CA ILE A 85 -4.13 -4.93 -10.35
C ILE A 85 -2.75 -4.54 -10.84
N THR A 86 -2.50 -4.75 -12.14
CA THR A 86 -1.27 -4.37 -12.86
C THR A 86 -1.51 -3.28 -13.89
N LYS A 87 -2.71 -2.70 -13.88
CA LYS A 87 -3.14 -1.65 -14.81
C LYS A 87 -3.30 -0.33 -14.09
N ASP A 88 -2.99 0.75 -14.79
CA ASP A 88 -3.12 2.11 -14.26
C ASP A 88 -4.54 2.67 -14.38
N ASP A 89 -4.83 3.67 -13.53
CA ASP A 89 -6.00 4.53 -13.61
C ASP A 89 -7.36 3.83 -13.48
N LEU A 90 -7.43 2.62 -12.93
CA LEU A 90 -8.70 1.94 -12.71
C LEU A 90 -9.45 2.55 -11.50
N ARG A 91 -10.77 2.59 -11.60
CA ARG A 91 -11.67 3.02 -10.53
C ARG A 91 -12.56 1.89 -10.08
N ILE A 92 -12.12 1.15 -9.08
CA ILE A 92 -12.85 -0.01 -8.54
C ILE A 92 -13.65 0.45 -7.33
N ARG A 93 -14.97 0.33 -7.41
CA ARG A 93 -15.88 0.91 -6.41
C ARG A 93 -16.98 -0.06 -6.04
N ALA A 94 -17.16 -0.26 -4.76
CA ALA A 94 -18.34 -0.93 -4.22
C ALA A 94 -19.59 -0.09 -4.51
N LYS A 95 -20.66 -0.76 -4.94
CA LYS A 95 -21.99 -0.18 -5.17
C LYS A 95 -22.91 -0.58 -4.02
N GLY A 96 -23.68 0.35 -3.53
CA GLY A 96 -24.63 0.12 -2.44
C GLY A 96 -24.19 0.71 -1.11
N THR A 97 -24.74 0.17 -0.02
CA THR A 97 -24.43 0.60 1.34
C THR A 97 -23.01 0.20 1.75
N PRO A 98 -22.34 0.96 2.63
CA PRO A 98 -21.03 0.59 3.13
C PRO A 98 -21.02 -0.82 3.74
N GLY A 99 -20.08 -1.67 3.31
CA GLY A 99 -19.95 -3.04 3.81
C GLY A 99 -20.80 -4.08 3.08
N ALA A 100 -21.62 -3.69 2.11
CA ALA A 100 -22.43 -4.63 1.33
C ALA A 100 -21.61 -5.45 0.32
N VAL A 101 -20.42 -4.96 -0.06
CA VAL A 101 -19.48 -5.68 -0.94
C VAL A 101 -18.34 -6.19 -0.08
N VAL A 102 -18.24 -7.49 0.05
CA VAL A 102 -17.25 -8.18 0.88
C VAL A 102 -16.23 -8.89 -0.02
N LEU A 103 -14.96 -8.60 0.19
CA LEU A 103 -13.85 -9.42 -0.29
C LEU A 103 -13.39 -10.30 0.88
N ASP A 104 -13.42 -11.62 0.71
CA ASP A 104 -13.10 -12.57 1.78
C ASP A 104 -11.94 -13.49 1.39
N GLY A 105 -10.89 -13.49 2.19
CA GLY A 105 -9.67 -14.31 2.02
C GLY A 105 -9.83 -15.75 2.49
N MET A 106 -11.03 -16.18 2.84
CA MET A 106 -11.34 -17.56 3.24
C MET A 106 -10.43 -18.10 4.37
N GLY A 107 -10.29 -17.33 5.46
CA GLY A 107 -9.45 -17.74 6.57
C GLY A 107 -7.96 -17.73 6.23
N GLU A 108 -7.51 -16.67 5.55
CA GLU A 108 -6.10 -16.44 5.20
C GLU A 108 -5.53 -17.38 4.12
N THR A 109 -6.35 -18.04 3.33
CA THR A 109 -5.88 -18.85 2.20
C THR A 109 -5.44 -18.02 1.01
N LEU A 110 -5.93 -16.77 0.89
CA LEU A 110 -5.59 -15.83 -0.17
C LEU A 110 -4.63 -14.75 0.31
N LEU A 111 -3.70 -14.34 -0.56
CA LEU A 111 -2.59 -13.44 -0.22
C LEU A 111 -3.09 -12.06 0.22
N ALA A 112 -3.82 -11.36 -0.64
CA ALA A 112 -4.33 -10.02 -0.37
C ALA A 112 -5.68 -9.80 -1.03
N GLY A 113 -6.53 -8.95 -0.45
CA GLY A 113 -7.82 -8.62 -1.05
C GLY A 113 -7.66 -7.85 -2.35
N PHE A 114 -7.00 -6.71 -2.29
CA PHE A 114 -6.51 -6.00 -3.48
C PHE A 114 -4.99 -5.95 -3.45
N TYR A 115 -4.36 -6.46 -4.50
CA TYR A 115 -2.92 -6.41 -4.71
C TYR A 115 -2.61 -5.50 -5.88
N ILE A 116 -2.21 -4.25 -5.62
CA ILE A 116 -1.78 -3.28 -6.63
C ILE A 116 -0.28 -3.45 -6.81
N GLN A 117 0.13 -3.99 -7.96
CA GLN A 117 1.51 -4.33 -8.26
C GLN A 117 2.00 -3.55 -9.48
N ASN A 118 3.04 -2.73 -9.29
CA ASN A 118 3.63 -1.90 -10.36
C ASN A 118 2.58 -1.07 -11.11
N ALA A 119 1.54 -0.58 -10.43
CA ALA A 119 0.42 0.11 -11.05
C ALA A 119 0.04 1.38 -10.29
N SER A 120 -0.34 2.42 -11.03
CA SER A 120 -0.48 3.78 -10.53
C SER A 120 -1.87 4.38 -10.81
N GLY A 121 -2.22 5.41 -10.02
CA GLY A 121 -3.44 6.18 -10.25
C GLY A 121 -4.76 5.47 -9.95
N ASN A 122 -4.75 4.28 -9.37
CA ASN A 122 -5.94 3.48 -9.11
C ASN A 122 -6.74 4.00 -7.90
N LEU A 123 -8.05 3.82 -7.96
CA LEU A 123 -8.96 4.08 -6.85
C LEU A 123 -9.63 2.80 -6.38
N ILE A 124 -9.45 2.44 -5.09
CA ILE A 124 -10.19 1.37 -4.41
C ILE A 124 -11.11 2.01 -3.37
N LYS A 125 -12.43 1.79 -3.49
CA LYS A 125 -13.38 2.50 -2.63
C LYS A 125 -14.58 1.67 -2.20
N GLY A 126 -14.86 1.65 -0.90
CA GLY A 126 -16.15 1.28 -0.32
C GLY A 126 -16.31 -0.20 0.03
N PHE A 127 -15.24 -0.98 -0.02
CA PHE A 127 -15.25 -2.42 0.25
C PHE A 127 -15.11 -2.73 1.74
N ARG A 128 -15.66 -3.88 2.15
CA ARG A 128 -15.23 -4.63 3.32
C ARG A 128 -14.29 -5.74 2.84
N ILE A 129 -13.11 -5.81 3.43
CA ILE A 129 -12.03 -6.72 3.00
C ILE A 129 -11.56 -7.45 4.25
N GLN A 130 -11.65 -8.78 4.25
CA GLN A 130 -11.44 -9.56 5.47
C GLN A 130 -10.72 -10.88 5.25
N ASN A 131 -10.01 -11.35 6.30
CA ASN A 131 -9.45 -12.70 6.41
C ASN A 131 -8.39 -13.03 5.35
N PHE A 132 -7.53 -12.08 4.98
CA PHE A 132 -6.41 -12.28 4.05
C PHE A 132 -5.11 -12.57 4.79
N HIS A 133 -4.20 -13.32 4.15
CA HIS A 133 -2.94 -13.71 4.78
C HIS A 133 -1.98 -12.52 4.93
N GLU A 134 -1.64 -11.83 3.85
CA GLU A 134 -0.67 -10.73 3.91
C GLU A 134 -1.35 -9.41 4.28
N ALA A 135 -2.30 -8.96 3.47
CA ALA A 135 -2.97 -7.69 3.73
C ALA A 135 -4.40 -7.63 3.18
N GLY A 136 -5.24 -6.81 3.79
CA GLY A 136 -6.51 -6.47 3.16
C GLY A 136 -6.28 -5.75 1.83
N ILE A 137 -5.43 -4.72 1.81
CA ILE A 137 -4.99 -3.99 0.59
C ILE A 137 -3.48 -3.84 0.61
N LEU A 138 -2.83 -4.33 -0.46
CA LEU A 138 -1.38 -4.29 -0.62
C LEU A 138 -1.02 -3.44 -1.85
N LEU A 139 -0.17 -2.42 -1.64
CA LEU A 139 0.47 -1.64 -2.70
C LEU A 139 1.95 -2.02 -2.73
N ASP A 140 2.40 -2.56 -3.85
CA ASP A 140 3.75 -3.04 -4.08
C ASP A 140 4.33 -2.32 -5.31
N ASN A 141 5.20 -1.34 -5.09
CA ASN A 141 5.69 -0.45 -6.13
C ASN A 141 4.54 0.23 -6.91
N GLY A 142 3.56 0.75 -6.19
CA GLY A 142 2.36 1.39 -6.77
C GLY A 142 2.25 2.85 -6.38
N ASP A 143 2.17 3.77 -7.36
CA ASP A 143 2.24 5.20 -7.12
C ASP A 143 0.91 5.93 -7.31
N GLY A 144 0.71 7.00 -6.55
CA GLY A 144 -0.43 7.90 -6.75
C GLY A 144 -1.81 7.25 -6.58
N ASN A 145 -1.88 6.05 -6.03
CA ASN A 145 -3.13 5.34 -5.81
C ASN A 145 -3.94 5.96 -4.67
N ARG A 146 -5.23 5.76 -4.70
CA ARG A 146 -6.15 6.26 -3.69
C ARG A 146 -6.99 5.15 -3.08
N ILE A 147 -6.76 4.88 -1.81
CA ILE A 147 -7.47 3.87 -1.03
C ILE A 147 -8.41 4.59 -0.07
N ARG A 148 -9.74 4.45 -0.29
CA ARG A 148 -10.68 5.32 0.41
C ARG A 148 -11.97 4.63 0.84
N LYS A 149 -12.40 4.91 2.09
CA LYS A 149 -13.67 4.43 2.64
C LYS A 149 -13.82 2.91 2.59
N ASN A 150 -12.72 2.19 2.81
CA ASN A 150 -12.73 0.75 2.94
C ASN A 150 -12.69 0.36 4.42
N VAL A 151 -13.17 -0.84 4.70
CA VAL A 151 -12.99 -1.52 5.98
C VAL A 151 -12.08 -2.70 5.75
N THR A 152 -10.95 -2.76 6.46
CA THR A 152 -10.04 -3.92 6.43
C THR A 152 -10.03 -4.57 7.81
N THR A 153 -10.19 -5.90 7.89
CA THR A 153 -10.30 -6.61 9.17
C THR A 153 -9.80 -8.04 9.09
N GLY A 154 -9.24 -8.54 10.19
CA GLY A 154 -8.84 -9.94 10.30
C GLY A 154 -7.76 -10.36 9.32
N ALA A 155 -6.95 -9.44 8.80
CA ALA A 155 -5.76 -9.80 8.04
C ALA A 155 -4.69 -10.37 9.01
N HIS A 156 -3.96 -11.39 8.55
CA HIS A 156 -2.89 -11.98 9.38
C HIS A 156 -1.75 -10.98 9.58
N HIS A 157 -1.36 -10.21 8.52
CA HIS A 157 -0.40 -9.13 8.66
C HIS A 157 -1.11 -7.78 8.74
N ASP A 158 -1.33 -7.08 7.67
CA ASP A 158 -1.74 -5.68 7.70
C ASP A 158 -3.15 -5.44 7.14
N GLY A 159 -3.82 -4.44 7.69
CA GLY A 159 -5.07 -3.98 7.07
C GLY A 159 -4.81 -3.34 5.71
N ILE A 160 -3.86 -2.39 5.65
CA ILE A 160 -3.40 -1.72 4.42
C ILE A 160 -1.88 -1.59 4.49
N GLU A 161 -1.18 -2.07 3.46
CA GLU A 161 0.27 -2.02 3.38
C GLU A 161 0.76 -1.33 2.10
N LEU A 162 1.78 -0.47 2.25
CA LEU A 162 2.53 0.16 1.16
C LEU A 162 3.99 -0.21 1.30
N ARG A 163 4.58 -0.77 0.24
CA ARG A 163 5.98 -1.25 0.26
C ARG A 163 6.70 -1.09 -1.08
N HIS A 164 7.99 -1.39 -1.09
CA HIS A 164 8.86 -1.48 -2.26
C HIS A 164 8.78 -0.25 -3.17
N GLY A 165 8.87 0.95 -2.59
CA GLY A 165 8.88 2.19 -3.35
C GLY A 165 7.50 2.76 -3.68
N SER A 166 6.43 2.29 -3.06
CA SER A 166 5.08 2.85 -3.25
C SER A 166 5.00 4.30 -2.79
N ALA A 167 4.90 5.25 -3.74
CA ALA A 167 5.04 6.68 -3.47
C ALA A 167 3.78 7.50 -3.82
N GLY A 168 3.60 8.64 -3.13
CA GLY A 168 2.54 9.60 -3.43
C GLY A 168 1.11 9.11 -3.26
N ASN A 169 0.90 7.97 -2.61
CA ASN A 169 -0.41 7.37 -2.41
C ASN A 169 -1.24 8.12 -1.35
N ARG A 170 -2.56 7.98 -1.43
CA ARG A 170 -3.50 8.57 -0.48
C ARG A 170 -4.37 7.51 0.17
N ILE A 171 -4.20 7.32 1.46
CA ILE A 171 -4.94 6.38 2.30
C ILE A 171 -5.88 7.20 3.17
N GLU A 172 -7.17 7.23 2.81
CA GLU A 172 -8.10 8.22 3.36
C GLU A 172 -9.42 7.61 3.83
N HIS A 173 -9.89 7.99 5.03
CA HIS A 173 -11.21 7.62 5.55
C HIS A 173 -11.43 6.09 5.57
N ASN A 174 -10.40 5.30 5.78
CA ASN A 174 -10.53 3.87 5.96
C ASN A 174 -10.68 3.52 7.44
N LEU A 175 -11.30 2.37 7.69
CA LEU A 175 -11.36 1.74 9.00
C LEU A 175 -10.55 0.44 8.94
N SER A 176 -9.45 0.36 9.71
CA SER A 176 -8.66 -0.86 9.82
C SER A 176 -8.74 -1.40 11.24
N ILE A 177 -9.26 -2.62 11.38
CA ILE A 177 -9.60 -3.20 12.68
C ILE A 177 -9.23 -4.68 12.79
N ASP A 178 -8.88 -5.11 14.01
CA ASP A 178 -8.73 -6.51 14.38
C ASP A 178 -7.69 -7.29 13.54
N ASN A 179 -6.61 -6.62 13.10
CA ASN A 179 -5.44 -7.26 12.51
C ASN A 179 -4.46 -7.57 13.64
N LEU A 180 -4.40 -8.82 14.09
CA LEU A 180 -3.95 -9.16 15.44
C LEU A 180 -2.69 -10.01 15.51
N ALA A 181 -2.14 -10.48 14.40
CA ALA A 181 -0.88 -11.22 14.42
C ALA A 181 0.27 -10.35 14.97
N SER A 182 1.34 -10.98 15.37
CA SER A 182 2.52 -10.26 15.84
C SER A 182 3.05 -9.33 14.74
N ASN A 183 3.22 -8.06 15.07
CA ASN A 183 3.66 -6.99 14.15
C ASN A 183 2.62 -6.56 13.10
N ALA A 184 1.38 -7.05 13.14
CA ALA A 184 0.33 -6.62 12.24
C ALA A 184 -0.06 -5.17 12.48
N CYS A 185 -0.16 -4.39 11.42
CA CYS A 185 -0.57 -2.99 11.47
C CYS A 185 -1.99 -2.79 10.96
N GLY A 186 -2.66 -1.77 11.48
CA GLY A 186 -3.84 -1.28 10.79
C GLY A 186 -3.48 -0.70 9.44
N ILE A 187 -2.45 0.18 9.41
CA ILE A 187 -1.89 0.77 8.18
C ILE A 187 -0.37 0.78 8.32
N GLN A 188 0.34 0.28 7.30
CA GLN A 188 1.79 0.25 7.26
C GLN A 188 2.33 0.93 5.99
N ILE A 189 3.40 1.71 6.15
CA ILE A 189 4.24 2.22 5.05
C ILE A 189 5.67 1.80 5.38
N ARG A 190 6.30 1.05 4.49
CA ARG A 190 7.66 0.56 4.69
C ARG A 190 8.48 0.53 3.41
N ASP A 191 9.76 0.31 3.57
CA ASP A 191 10.82 0.16 2.57
C ASP A 191 11.22 1.46 1.87
N ALA A 192 12.47 1.52 1.48
CA ALA A 192 13.05 2.64 0.76
C ALA A 192 12.25 2.97 -0.52
N GLY A 193 12.10 4.26 -0.80
CA GLY A 193 11.31 4.75 -1.91
C GLY A 193 9.80 4.89 -1.63
N SER A 194 9.28 4.30 -0.54
CA SER A 194 7.89 4.51 -0.13
C SER A 194 7.73 5.89 0.53
N THR A 195 7.69 6.93 -0.30
CA THR A 195 7.81 8.33 0.11
C THR A 195 6.61 9.19 -0.30
N GLY A 196 6.40 10.30 0.39
CA GLY A 196 5.37 11.28 0.05
C GLY A 196 3.93 10.78 0.19
N ASN A 197 3.71 9.63 0.82
CA ASN A 197 2.38 9.10 1.04
C ASN A 197 1.61 9.91 2.08
N VAL A 198 0.29 9.94 1.92
CA VAL A 198 -0.62 10.67 2.78
C VAL A 198 -1.60 9.70 3.42
N VAL A 199 -1.50 9.53 4.75
CA VAL A 199 -2.43 8.74 5.57
C VAL A 199 -3.26 9.71 6.39
N ARG A 200 -4.55 9.85 6.07
CA ARG A 200 -5.39 10.84 6.75
C ARG A 200 -6.83 10.40 7.00
N ASN A 201 -7.41 10.92 8.08
CA ASN A 201 -8.80 10.69 8.44
C ASN A 201 -9.17 9.20 8.52
N ASN A 202 -8.20 8.33 8.83
CA ASN A 202 -8.45 6.93 9.05
C ASN A 202 -8.72 6.64 10.52
N VAL A 203 -9.40 5.53 10.76
CA VAL A 203 -9.53 4.93 12.07
C VAL A 203 -8.78 3.60 12.07
N SER A 204 -7.84 3.45 12.99
CA SER A 204 -7.09 2.22 13.19
C SER A 204 -7.26 1.77 14.65
N ARG A 205 -7.93 0.63 14.87
CA ARG A 205 -8.24 0.18 16.23
C ARG A 205 -8.19 -1.32 16.40
N ASN A 206 -7.89 -1.76 17.60
CA ASN A 206 -7.79 -3.17 17.97
C ASN A 206 -6.79 -3.97 17.09
N ASN A 207 -5.79 -3.30 16.50
CA ASN A 207 -4.72 -3.98 15.79
C ASN A 207 -3.56 -4.27 16.76
N ASN A 208 -2.53 -4.98 16.32
CA ASN A 208 -1.32 -5.03 17.12
C ASN A 208 -0.65 -3.65 17.12
N TRP A 209 -0.43 -3.05 15.96
CA TRP A 209 -0.02 -1.65 15.79
C TRP A 209 -1.05 -0.86 15.01
N GLY A 210 -1.29 0.39 15.39
CA GLY A 210 -2.29 1.23 14.73
C GLY A 210 -1.84 1.66 13.33
N ILE A 211 -0.92 2.63 13.27
CA ILE A 211 -0.30 3.14 12.03
C ILE A 211 1.20 3.09 12.21
N ARG A 212 1.92 2.49 11.26
CA ARG A 212 3.38 2.42 11.24
C ARG A 212 3.95 3.04 9.98
N VAL A 213 5.00 3.84 10.15
CA VAL A 213 5.86 4.34 9.07
C VAL A 213 7.28 3.97 9.43
N GLY A 214 8.08 3.49 8.49
CA GLY A 214 9.46 3.18 8.79
C GLY A 214 10.13 2.20 7.85
N LEU A 215 11.23 1.57 8.31
CA LEU A 215 12.05 0.71 7.48
C LEU A 215 12.52 1.43 6.21
N ALA A 216 13.07 2.64 6.39
CA ALA A 216 13.53 3.56 5.35
C ALA A 216 12.42 4.18 4.45
N ALA A 217 11.15 4.16 4.88
CA ALA A 217 10.08 4.91 4.23
C ALA A 217 10.07 6.37 4.71
N THR A 218 10.39 7.33 3.86
CA THR A 218 10.67 8.72 4.23
C THR A 218 9.62 9.73 3.79
N ASP A 219 9.62 10.94 4.37
CA ASP A 219 8.79 12.09 3.96
C ASP A 219 7.28 11.83 3.91
N ASN A 220 6.80 10.87 4.67
CA ASN A 220 5.39 10.51 4.71
C ASN A 220 4.59 11.46 5.63
N ARG A 221 3.28 11.53 5.43
CA ARG A 221 2.40 12.42 6.16
C ARG A 221 1.26 11.64 6.81
N VAL A 222 1.22 11.63 8.14
CA VAL A 222 0.21 10.95 8.96
C VAL A 222 -0.55 12.03 9.73
N PHE A 223 -1.79 12.32 9.34
CA PHE A 223 -2.52 13.41 9.98
C PHE A 223 -4.04 13.20 10.07
N HIS A 224 -4.63 13.77 11.12
CA HIS A 224 -6.06 13.65 11.42
C HIS A 224 -6.55 12.19 11.53
N ASN A 225 -5.68 11.24 11.87
CA ASN A 225 -6.09 9.87 12.11
C ASN A 225 -6.49 9.66 13.58
N ARG A 226 -7.31 8.65 13.81
CA ARG A 226 -7.64 8.15 15.14
C ARG A 226 -7.12 6.75 15.33
N THR A 227 -6.28 6.54 16.34
CA THR A 227 -5.72 5.24 16.69
C THR A 227 -6.15 4.90 18.12
N THR A 228 -6.85 3.78 18.29
CA THR A 228 -7.40 3.43 19.61
C THR A 228 -7.30 1.95 19.90
N SER A 229 -6.99 1.62 21.16
CA SER A 229 -7.02 0.26 21.67
C SER A 229 -6.17 -0.72 20.86
N ASN A 230 -5.06 -0.24 20.26
CA ASN A 230 -4.09 -1.12 19.64
C ASN A 230 -3.19 -1.74 20.71
N ARG A 231 -2.69 -2.95 20.48
CA ARG A 231 -2.00 -3.75 21.52
C ARG A 231 -0.63 -3.24 21.92
N ALA A 232 0.04 -2.46 21.05
CA ALA A 232 1.36 -1.91 21.35
C ALA A 232 1.41 -0.39 21.08
N PHE A 233 1.25 0.06 19.86
CA PHE A 233 1.39 1.46 19.49
C PHE A 233 0.13 1.99 18.77
N GLY A 234 -0.23 3.25 19.09
CA GLY A 234 -1.20 3.98 18.30
C GLY A 234 -0.59 4.40 16.96
N ILE A 235 0.50 5.17 16.99
CA ILE A 235 1.29 5.56 15.82
C ILE A 235 2.76 5.29 16.14
N LEU A 236 3.46 4.59 15.23
CA LEU A 236 4.87 4.29 15.35
C LEU A 236 5.62 4.76 14.11
N ASP A 237 6.61 5.62 14.31
CA ASP A 237 7.65 5.92 13.32
C ASP A 237 8.92 5.17 13.73
N PHE A 238 9.43 4.30 12.84
CA PHE A 238 10.44 3.33 13.24
C PHE A 238 11.50 3.07 12.16
N SER A 239 12.78 3.11 12.56
CA SER A 239 13.89 2.67 11.74
C SER A 239 13.97 3.37 10.37
N GLY A 240 14.22 4.68 10.38
CA GLY A 240 14.41 5.48 9.17
C GLY A 240 13.11 5.95 8.52
N GLY A 241 12.06 6.21 9.31
CA GLY A 241 10.90 6.97 8.87
C GLY A 241 11.18 8.47 8.73
N ASP A 242 12.38 8.82 8.24
CA ASP A 242 12.92 10.16 8.25
C ASP A 242 12.03 11.19 7.53
N GLY A 243 11.99 12.42 8.07
CA GLY A 243 11.19 13.50 7.50
C GLY A 243 9.67 13.34 7.64
N THR A 244 9.20 12.27 8.25
CA THR A 244 7.76 12.01 8.44
C THR A 244 7.10 13.12 9.27
N ARG A 245 5.86 13.46 8.91
CA ARG A 245 5.04 14.43 9.64
C ARG A 245 3.84 13.77 10.28
N ILE A 246 3.82 13.71 11.60
CA ILE A 246 2.73 13.16 12.42
C ILE A 246 2.00 14.32 13.07
N VAL A 247 0.86 14.74 12.50
CA VAL A 247 0.23 16.02 12.86
C VAL A 247 -1.27 15.87 13.10
N ALA A 248 -1.75 16.45 14.16
CA ALA A 248 -3.19 16.52 14.49
C ALA A 248 -3.89 15.16 14.55
N ASN A 249 -3.18 14.11 14.97
CA ASN A 249 -3.78 12.80 15.19
C ASN A 249 -4.33 12.67 16.60
N ARG A 250 -5.17 11.68 16.81
CA ARG A 250 -5.73 11.31 18.10
C ARG A 250 -5.36 9.88 18.45
N ALA A 251 -4.64 9.66 19.55
CA ALA A 251 -4.19 8.37 20.01
C ALA A 251 -4.67 8.11 21.44
N PHE A 252 -5.54 7.10 21.64
CA PHE A 252 -6.17 6.82 22.93
C PHE A 252 -6.17 5.34 23.27
N GLY A 253 -5.94 5.03 24.54
CA GLY A 253 -6.07 3.66 25.05
C GLY A 253 -5.14 2.65 24.43
N ASN A 254 -3.97 3.09 23.94
CA ASN A 254 -2.89 2.22 23.47
C ASN A 254 -1.84 2.10 24.59
N PRO A 255 -1.01 1.06 24.65
CA PRO A 255 0.17 1.10 25.55
C PRO A 255 1.06 2.31 25.27
N THR A 256 1.43 2.57 24.02
CA THR A 256 2.07 3.83 23.63
C THR A 256 1.23 4.56 22.58
N GLY A 257 0.94 5.83 22.84
CA GLY A 257 0.12 6.65 21.95
C GLY A 257 0.82 6.94 20.64
N ILE A 258 1.94 7.67 20.68
CA ILE A 258 2.79 8.00 19.52
C ILE A 258 4.24 7.77 19.90
N SER A 259 4.98 7.02 19.10
CA SER A 259 6.39 6.71 19.32
C SER A 259 7.24 7.01 18.11
N ILE A 260 8.43 7.59 18.34
CA ILE A 260 9.47 7.86 17.34
C ILE A 260 10.74 7.11 17.77
N GLN A 261 11.20 6.20 16.92
CA GLN A 261 12.33 5.32 17.20
C GLN A 261 13.24 5.15 15.99
N GLY A 262 14.52 5.48 16.13
CA GLY A 262 15.52 5.28 15.08
C GLY A 262 15.30 6.12 13.83
N SER A 263 14.67 7.30 13.94
CA SER A 263 14.34 8.19 12.80
C SER A 263 14.79 9.62 13.08
N THR A 264 15.03 10.39 12.03
CA THR A 264 15.46 11.80 12.12
C THR A 264 14.57 12.73 11.27
N GLY A 265 14.55 14.02 11.62
CA GLY A 265 13.74 15.01 10.91
C GLY A 265 12.23 14.86 11.07
N VAL A 266 11.77 13.99 11.96
CA VAL A 266 10.35 13.75 12.19
C VAL A 266 9.73 14.95 12.91
N ARG A 267 8.57 15.37 12.42
CA ARG A 267 7.77 16.41 13.06
C ARG A 267 6.52 15.83 13.71
N VAL A 268 6.45 15.90 15.01
CA VAL A 268 5.28 15.49 15.83
C VAL A 268 4.61 16.76 16.37
N ALA A 269 3.40 17.10 15.88
CA ALA A 269 2.81 18.36 16.26
C ALA A 269 1.27 18.31 16.34
N ARG A 270 0.70 19.05 17.30
CA ARG A 270 -0.75 19.23 17.48
C ARG A 270 -1.50 17.90 17.63
N ASN A 271 -0.84 16.86 18.10
CA ASN A 271 -1.50 15.59 18.35
C ASN A 271 -2.18 15.61 19.73
N HIS A 272 -3.23 14.83 19.86
CA HIS A 272 -3.93 14.58 21.11
C HIS A 272 -3.71 13.11 21.49
N ALA A 273 -2.87 12.87 22.48
CA ALA A 273 -2.57 11.54 22.97
C ALA A 273 -2.89 11.47 24.47
N PHE A 274 -3.94 10.74 24.83
CA PHE A 274 -4.41 10.64 26.21
C PHE A 274 -4.86 9.22 26.57
N GLY A 275 -4.74 8.89 27.85
CA GLY A 275 -5.21 7.60 28.36
C GLY A 275 -4.45 6.43 27.76
N ASN A 276 -3.24 6.67 27.28
CA ASN A 276 -2.27 5.64 26.95
C ASN A 276 -1.40 5.38 28.20
N THR A 277 -0.70 4.26 28.27
CA THR A 277 0.28 4.07 29.37
C THR A 277 1.42 5.08 29.22
N LEU A 278 1.84 5.34 27.98
CA LEU A 278 2.78 6.40 27.63
C LEU A 278 2.22 7.15 26.40
N ASP A 279 1.96 8.44 26.52
CA ASP A 279 1.31 9.16 25.44
C ASP A 279 2.24 9.52 24.28
N LEU A 280 3.44 10.05 24.60
CA LEU A 280 4.49 10.33 23.63
C LEU A 280 5.79 9.68 24.03
N GLN A 281 6.46 9.06 23.07
CA GLN A 281 7.77 8.45 23.23
C GLN A 281 8.73 8.88 22.12
N TRP A 282 9.97 9.17 22.53
CA TRP A 282 11.11 9.35 21.64
C TRP A 282 12.33 8.66 22.23
N ASP A 283 13.00 7.83 21.46
CA ASP A 283 14.17 7.09 21.91
C ASP A 283 15.47 7.92 21.99
N GLY A 284 15.40 9.21 21.67
CA GLY A 284 16.56 10.10 21.64
C GLY A 284 17.36 10.05 20.33
N THR A 285 17.01 9.19 19.40
CA THR A 285 17.71 9.06 18.12
C THR A 285 17.34 10.21 17.17
N GLY A 286 18.34 10.75 16.49
CA GLY A 286 18.16 11.77 15.46
C GLY A 286 17.75 13.15 16.01
N SER A 287 17.40 14.05 15.11
CA SER A 287 16.95 15.41 15.44
C SER A 287 15.48 15.56 15.06
N ASN A 288 14.58 15.41 16.04
CA ASN A 288 13.15 15.45 15.84
C ASN A 288 12.49 16.67 16.52
N THR A 289 11.33 17.09 16.07
CA THR A 289 10.64 18.24 16.63
C THR A 289 9.27 17.89 17.19
N PHE A 290 9.00 18.30 18.42
CA PHE A 290 7.74 18.12 19.14
C PHE A 290 7.15 19.48 19.44
N ARG A 291 5.90 19.77 18.98
CA ARG A 291 5.29 21.09 19.20
C ARG A 291 3.78 21.00 19.40
N ASN A 292 3.29 21.67 20.45
CA ASN A 292 1.86 21.80 20.70
C ASN A 292 1.14 20.43 20.73
N ASN A 293 1.76 19.39 21.30
CA ASN A 293 1.10 18.12 21.52
C ASN A 293 0.41 18.14 22.88
N HIS A 294 -0.86 17.80 22.89
CA HIS A 294 -1.65 17.66 24.11
C HIS A 294 -1.53 16.21 24.60
N CYS A 295 -0.89 16.00 25.73
CA CYS A 295 -0.67 14.71 26.34
C CYS A 295 -0.32 14.87 27.82
N ASP A 296 -0.49 13.81 28.62
CA ASP A 296 -0.20 13.80 30.05
C ASP A 296 1.18 13.21 30.36
N THR A 297 1.61 12.23 29.58
CA THR A 297 2.84 11.46 29.83
C THR A 297 3.78 11.49 28.62
N SER A 298 5.08 11.67 28.86
CA SER A 298 6.08 11.55 27.79
C SER A 298 7.44 11.01 28.27
N SER A 299 8.16 10.36 27.38
CA SER A 299 9.53 9.92 27.57
C SER A 299 10.38 10.29 26.35
N PRO A 300 11.39 11.16 26.50
CA PRO A 300 11.73 11.91 27.71
C PRO A 300 10.64 12.90 28.11
N PRO A 301 10.70 13.47 29.33
CA PRO A 301 9.82 14.55 29.76
C PRO A 301 9.91 15.78 28.82
N GLY A 302 8.79 16.51 28.67
CA GLY A 302 8.74 17.76 27.91
C GLY A 302 8.38 17.64 26.43
N LEU A 303 7.91 16.46 25.96
CA LEU A 303 7.36 16.32 24.61
C LEU A 303 5.90 16.78 24.53
N CYS A 304 5.21 16.87 25.68
CA CYS A 304 3.87 17.40 25.84
C CYS A 304 3.91 18.91 26.11
N HIS A 305 2.99 19.67 25.50
CA HIS A 305 2.87 21.13 25.66
C HIS A 305 1.43 21.56 25.73
#